data_015f88adbe35f4c23a30ddf8b6260373
#
_entry.id   015f88adbe35f4c23a30ddf8b6260373
#
_cell.length_a   1.000
_cell.length_b   1.000
_cell.length_c   1.000
_cell.angle_alpha   90.00
_cell.angle_beta   90.00
_cell.angle_gamma   90.00
#
_symmetry.space_group_name_H-M   'P 1'
#
loop_
_entity.id
_entity.type
_entity.pdbx_description
1 polymer ?
#
loop_
_entity_poly.entity_id
_entity_poly.type
_entity_poly.pdbx_seq_one_letter_code
_entity_poly.pdbx_strand_id
1 'polypeptide(L)'
;MSATLQFDEDASRRVERIYTTPDVIEQRQTILRALALQPGERAIDIGSGPGLLACEMAVAVGTNGRICGVDVSENMLALARARRPPAGSGPIEYQEAGAHTLPYADASFDVAVCTQVYEYVDDVPAALLELGRVLRPGGRALVLDTDWDSIVWASSNNERMDRVLAAWEEHLVHPHLPRTLTRLLGDAGLEVTDRQIVPLFNAGYDPNTYSAGMLELIATFVPDRNGVSEAEATAWAQDLTELGPNYFLSLNRYLFLAHKPT
;
A
#
# COMPACT_ATOMS: atom_id res chain seq x y z
N MET A 1 6.61 -14.14 -15.69
CA MET A 1 6.34 -14.33 -14.25
C MET A 1 6.86 -13.08 -13.55
N SER A 2 6.00 -12.33 -12.90
CA SER A 2 6.38 -11.17 -12.10
C SER A 2 7.40 -11.60 -11.04
N ALA A 3 8.51 -10.86 -10.90
CA ALA A 3 9.48 -11.09 -9.83
C ALA A 3 8.91 -10.48 -8.55
N THR A 4 8.09 -11.23 -7.83
CA THR A 4 7.48 -10.79 -6.59
C THR A 4 8.55 -10.38 -5.56
N LEU A 5 8.38 -9.23 -4.95
CA LEU A 5 9.21 -8.81 -3.81
C LEU A 5 9.09 -9.87 -2.70
N GLN A 6 10.23 -10.39 -2.26
CA GLN A 6 10.26 -11.31 -1.12
C GLN A 6 10.48 -10.53 0.16
N PHE A 7 9.58 -10.71 1.11
CA PHE A 7 9.62 -10.05 2.41
C PHE A 7 10.22 -11.00 3.45
N ASP A 8 11.56 -11.22 3.38
CA ASP A 8 12.30 -11.80 4.50
C ASP A 8 12.31 -10.83 5.70
N GLU A 9 12.94 -11.21 6.81
CA GLU A 9 12.93 -10.39 8.03
C GLU A 9 13.56 -9.02 7.81
N ASP A 10 14.70 -8.94 7.10
CA ASP A 10 15.41 -7.68 6.85
C ASP A 10 14.64 -6.77 5.87
N ALA A 11 14.10 -7.33 4.79
CA ALA A 11 13.27 -6.61 3.84
C ALA A 11 11.98 -6.08 4.52
N SER A 12 11.34 -6.89 5.38
CA SER A 12 10.15 -6.47 6.13
C SER A 12 10.44 -5.29 7.07
N ARG A 13 11.57 -5.33 7.79
CA ARG A 13 12.01 -4.21 8.65
C ARG A 13 12.37 -2.96 7.85
N ARG A 14 12.94 -3.12 6.64
CA ARG A 14 13.24 -2.01 5.73
C ARG A 14 11.95 -1.34 5.28
N VAL A 15 10.98 -2.12 4.81
CA VAL A 15 9.67 -1.61 4.40
C VAL A 15 8.94 -0.94 5.57
N GLU A 16 8.99 -1.50 6.78
CA GLU A 16 8.43 -0.86 7.98
C GLU A 16 9.02 0.53 8.23
N ARG A 17 10.36 0.69 8.10
CA ARG A 17 11.00 2.02 8.23
C ARG A 17 10.50 3.01 7.18
N ILE A 18 10.38 2.58 5.91
CA ILE A 18 9.83 3.42 4.82
C ILE A 18 8.41 3.86 5.16
N TYR A 19 7.60 2.97 5.71
CA TYR A 19 6.19 3.25 6.05
C TYR A 19 6.02 4.10 7.33
N THR A 20 7.09 4.38 8.06
CA THR A 20 7.07 5.28 9.22
C THR A 20 7.61 6.67 8.93
N THR A 21 7.92 6.99 7.68
CA THR A 21 8.31 8.34 7.26
C THR A 21 7.13 9.31 7.34
N PRO A 22 7.38 10.62 7.56
CA PRO A 22 6.32 11.63 7.76
C PRO A 22 5.31 11.68 6.61
N ASP A 23 5.76 11.58 5.36
CA ASP A 23 4.92 11.61 4.17
C ASP A 23 3.99 10.39 4.07
N VAL A 24 4.44 9.19 4.46
CA VAL A 24 3.60 8.00 4.52
C VAL A 24 2.66 8.03 5.73
N ILE A 25 3.07 8.63 6.85
CA ILE A 25 2.17 8.88 7.99
C ILE A 25 1.01 9.80 7.55
N GLU A 26 1.29 10.89 6.85
CA GLU A 26 0.26 11.80 6.34
C GLU A 26 -0.70 11.10 5.36
N GLN A 27 -0.18 10.22 4.51
CA GLN A 27 -1.02 9.37 3.65
C GLN A 27 -1.97 8.50 4.48
N ARG A 28 -1.49 7.81 5.54
CA ARG A 28 -2.37 7.00 6.40
C ARG A 28 -3.44 7.84 7.09
N GLN A 29 -3.10 9.07 7.52
CA GLN A 29 -4.09 9.98 8.08
C GLN A 29 -5.16 10.38 7.05
N THR A 30 -4.78 10.54 5.77
CA THR A 30 -5.73 10.79 4.68
C THR A 30 -6.66 9.59 4.49
N ILE A 31 -6.14 8.37 4.52
CA ILE A 31 -6.92 7.13 4.47
C ILE A 31 -7.91 7.07 5.64
N LEU A 32 -7.47 7.32 6.87
CA LEU A 32 -8.33 7.30 8.06
C LEU A 32 -9.45 8.34 7.99
N ARG A 33 -9.15 9.54 7.50
CA ARG A 33 -10.18 10.57 7.27
C ARG A 33 -11.22 10.13 6.25
N ALA A 34 -10.78 9.52 5.14
CA ALA A 34 -11.69 9.03 4.09
C ALA A 34 -12.52 7.83 4.58
N LEU A 35 -11.94 6.92 5.36
CA LEU A 35 -12.66 5.80 5.97
C LEU A 35 -13.73 6.26 6.95
N ALA A 36 -13.55 7.40 7.63
CA ALA A 36 -14.48 7.96 8.60
C ALA A 36 -15.01 6.91 9.60
N LEU A 37 -14.08 6.12 10.19
CA LEU A 37 -14.42 5.01 11.08
C LEU A 37 -15.23 5.50 12.27
N GLN A 38 -16.26 4.71 12.64
CA GLN A 38 -17.12 5.00 13.80
C GLN A 38 -16.80 4.04 14.95
N PRO A 39 -16.94 4.50 16.21
CA PRO A 39 -16.83 3.62 17.36
C PRO A 39 -17.75 2.40 17.26
N GLY A 40 -17.21 1.21 17.51
CA GLY A 40 -17.93 -0.04 17.46
C GLY A 40 -17.95 -0.74 16.10
N GLU A 41 -17.39 -0.14 15.04
CA GLU A 41 -17.32 -0.78 13.73
C GLU A 41 -16.32 -1.94 13.70
N ARG A 42 -16.64 -2.91 12.86
CA ARG A 42 -15.76 -4.04 12.51
C ARG A 42 -15.13 -3.76 11.16
N ALA A 43 -13.81 -3.67 11.12
CA ALA A 43 -13.09 -3.39 9.88
C ALA A 43 -12.03 -4.45 9.58
N ILE A 44 -11.78 -4.64 8.27
CA ILE A 44 -10.71 -5.51 7.77
C ILE A 44 -9.69 -4.67 7.00
N ASP A 45 -8.39 -4.94 7.27
CA ASP A 45 -7.22 -4.41 6.56
C ASP A 45 -6.61 -5.54 5.72
N ILE A 46 -6.81 -5.50 4.40
CA ILE A 46 -6.36 -6.51 3.44
C ILE A 46 -4.97 -6.12 2.95
N GLY A 47 -3.98 -7.00 3.16
CA GLY A 47 -2.58 -6.67 2.98
C GLY A 47 -2.08 -5.73 4.07
N SER A 48 -2.35 -6.08 5.34
CA SER A 48 -2.11 -5.22 6.49
C SER A 48 -0.63 -4.91 6.76
N GLY A 49 0.28 -5.64 6.10
CA GLY A 49 1.72 -5.46 6.26
C GLY A 49 2.14 -5.49 7.73
N PRO A 50 2.98 -4.54 8.19
CA PRO A 50 3.44 -4.47 9.57
C PRO A 50 2.39 -3.90 10.54
N GLY A 51 1.11 -3.80 10.15
CA GLY A 51 -0.02 -3.44 11.01
C GLY A 51 -0.11 -1.98 11.42
N LEU A 52 0.54 -1.06 10.71
CA LEU A 52 0.53 0.37 11.04
C LEU A 52 -0.87 0.96 10.92
N LEU A 53 -1.53 0.77 9.76
CA LEU A 53 -2.89 1.26 9.53
C LEU A 53 -3.90 0.56 10.46
N ALA A 54 -3.80 -0.76 10.60
CA ALA A 54 -4.66 -1.53 11.51
C ALA A 54 -4.64 -1.01 12.95
N CYS A 55 -3.44 -0.63 13.47
CA CYS A 55 -3.33 -0.03 14.81
C CYS A 55 -4.02 1.34 14.91
N GLU A 56 -3.88 2.18 13.89
CA GLU A 56 -4.54 3.49 13.84
C GLU A 56 -6.06 3.35 13.72
N MET A 57 -6.53 2.37 12.91
CA MET A 57 -7.95 2.02 12.81
C MET A 57 -8.53 1.53 14.15
N ALA A 58 -7.75 0.74 14.90
CA ALA A 58 -8.19 0.22 16.20
C ALA A 58 -8.43 1.35 17.23
N VAL A 59 -7.66 2.43 17.15
CA VAL A 59 -7.92 3.64 17.95
C VAL A 59 -9.27 4.24 17.59
N ALA A 60 -9.56 4.37 16.30
CA ALA A 60 -10.78 5.00 15.81
C ALA A 60 -12.05 4.21 16.17
N VAL A 61 -12.02 2.88 16.06
CA VAL A 61 -13.20 2.04 16.38
C VAL A 61 -13.40 1.83 17.88
N GLY A 62 -12.38 2.06 18.70
CA GLY A 62 -12.43 1.95 20.16
C GLY A 62 -12.75 0.55 20.65
N THR A 63 -12.88 0.39 21.97
CA THR A 63 -13.00 -0.93 22.64
C THR A 63 -14.19 -1.78 22.21
N ASN A 64 -15.23 -1.19 21.65
CA ASN A 64 -16.43 -1.89 21.19
C ASN A 64 -16.33 -2.32 19.72
N GLY A 65 -15.34 -1.83 18.97
CA GLY A 65 -15.06 -2.21 17.61
C GLY A 65 -14.05 -3.36 17.53
N ARG A 66 -13.70 -3.77 16.31
CA ARG A 66 -12.71 -4.82 16.05
C ARG A 66 -12.02 -4.58 14.71
N ILE A 67 -10.73 -4.82 14.69
CA ILE A 67 -9.93 -4.83 13.46
C ILE A 67 -9.45 -6.25 13.20
N CYS A 68 -9.55 -6.67 11.93
CA CYS A 68 -8.90 -7.87 11.41
C CYS A 68 -7.90 -7.45 10.35
N GLY A 69 -6.65 -7.87 10.47
CA GLY A 69 -5.62 -7.69 9.45
C GLY A 69 -5.30 -9.01 8.77
N VAL A 70 -5.16 -9.01 7.45
CA VAL A 70 -4.68 -10.19 6.72
C VAL A 70 -3.49 -9.81 5.83
N ASP A 71 -2.51 -10.70 5.75
CA ASP A 71 -1.35 -10.56 4.87
C ASP A 71 -0.85 -11.95 4.47
N VAL A 72 -0.19 -12.08 3.33
CA VAL A 72 0.43 -13.35 2.89
C VAL A 72 1.81 -13.55 3.50
N SER A 73 2.42 -12.53 4.09
CA SER A 73 3.77 -12.55 4.66
C SER A 73 3.71 -12.73 6.16
N GLU A 74 4.11 -13.92 6.65
CA GLU A 74 4.21 -14.16 8.11
C GLU A 74 5.25 -13.22 8.78
N ASN A 75 6.31 -12.79 8.06
CA ASN A 75 7.26 -11.82 8.58
C ASN A 75 6.61 -10.46 8.84
N MET A 76 5.75 -10.00 7.93
CA MET A 76 4.95 -8.78 8.13
C MET A 76 3.97 -8.95 9.29
N LEU A 77 3.28 -10.06 9.36
CA LEU A 77 2.34 -10.36 10.45
C LEU A 77 3.05 -10.48 11.81
N ALA A 78 4.28 -10.96 11.85
CA ALA A 78 5.08 -10.99 13.08
C ALA A 78 5.37 -9.57 13.60
N LEU A 79 5.72 -8.63 12.71
CA LEU A 79 5.86 -7.20 13.04
C LEU A 79 4.54 -6.61 13.52
N ALA A 80 3.44 -6.91 12.82
CA ALA A 80 2.10 -6.45 13.17
C ALA A 80 1.67 -6.92 14.57
N ARG A 81 1.86 -8.21 14.89
CA ARG A 81 1.53 -8.80 16.19
C ARG A 81 2.39 -8.26 17.33
N ALA A 82 3.63 -7.83 17.03
CA ALA A 82 4.50 -7.20 18.02
C ALA A 82 4.07 -5.78 18.39
N ARG A 83 3.29 -5.12 17.54
CA ARG A 83 2.81 -3.75 17.73
C ARG A 83 1.74 -3.68 18.81
N ARG A 84 1.77 -2.64 19.60
CA ARG A 84 0.79 -2.42 20.68
C ARG A 84 0.06 -1.11 20.45
N PRO A 85 -1.24 -1.16 20.09
CA PRO A 85 -2.04 0.06 20.00
C PRO A 85 -2.21 0.70 21.39
N PRO A 86 -2.50 2.01 21.48
CA PRO A 86 -2.77 2.71 22.73
C PRO A 86 -3.90 2.07 23.54
N ALA A 87 -3.89 2.30 24.86
CA ALA A 87 -5.00 1.87 25.71
C ALA A 87 -6.33 2.50 25.27
N GLY A 88 -7.40 1.71 25.29
CA GLY A 88 -8.71 2.16 24.80
C GLY A 88 -8.96 1.85 23.31
N SER A 89 -8.00 1.29 22.60
CA SER A 89 -8.16 0.80 21.25
C SER A 89 -8.99 -0.47 21.19
N GLY A 90 -9.61 -0.74 20.02
CA GLY A 90 -10.27 -2.00 19.73
C GLY A 90 -9.26 -3.16 19.63
N PRO A 91 -9.70 -4.40 19.84
CA PRO A 91 -8.88 -5.58 19.59
C PRO A 91 -8.49 -5.70 18.11
N ILE A 92 -7.27 -6.17 17.87
CA ILE A 92 -6.77 -6.47 16.53
C ILE A 92 -6.43 -7.95 16.45
N GLU A 93 -6.90 -8.62 15.40
CA GLU A 93 -6.53 -9.98 15.07
C GLU A 93 -5.83 -10.01 13.71
N TYR A 94 -4.72 -10.76 13.64
CA TYR A 94 -3.97 -10.92 12.40
C TYR A 94 -3.96 -12.37 11.96
N GLN A 95 -4.23 -12.61 10.66
CA GLN A 95 -4.27 -13.92 10.06
C GLN A 95 -3.55 -13.95 8.72
N GLU A 96 -2.81 -15.04 8.45
CA GLU A 96 -2.22 -15.26 7.14
C GLU A 96 -3.32 -15.63 6.15
N ALA A 97 -3.51 -14.82 5.11
CA ALA A 97 -4.45 -15.04 4.02
C ALA A 97 -4.13 -14.19 2.80
N GLY A 98 -4.46 -14.72 1.62
CA GLY A 98 -4.44 -13.96 0.36
C GLY A 98 -5.74 -13.20 0.12
N ALA A 99 -5.67 -12.14 -0.68
CA ALA A 99 -6.81 -11.28 -0.98
C ALA A 99 -7.95 -12.00 -1.73
N HIS A 100 -7.66 -13.13 -2.41
CA HIS A 100 -8.66 -13.92 -3.15
C HIS A 100 -9.52 -14.83 -2.26
N THR A 101 -9.12 -15.08 -1.02
CA THR A 101 -9.80 -16.02 -0.13
C THR A 101 -9.65 -15.54 1.30
N LEU A 102 -10.58 -14.72 1.73
CA LEU A 102 -10.58 -14.17 3.08
C LEU A 102 -11.23 -15.17 4.04
N PRO A 103 -10.61 -15.47 5.20
CA PRO A 103 -11.09 -16.50 6.13
C PRO A 103 -12.25 -15.99 7.01
N TYR A 104 -13.18 -15.25 6.42
CA TYR A 104 -14.32 -14.66 7.10
C TYR A 104 -15.62 -14.98 6.35
N ALA A 105 -16.71 -15.04 7.09
CA ALA A 105 -18.05 -15.25 6.53
C ALA A 105 -18.52 -14.00 5.74
N ASP A 106 -19.51 -14.18 4.88
CA ASP A 106 -20.19 -13.10 4.18
C ASP A 106 -20.71 -12.05 5.16
N ALA A 107 -20.69 -10.79 4.74
CA ALA A 107 -21.23 -9.66 5.51
C ALA A 107 -20.66 -9.53 6.94
N SER A 108 -19.38 -9.86 7.13
CA SER A 108 -18.71 -9.84 8.45
C SER A 108 -18.23 -8.45 8.87
N PHE A 109 -18.05 -7.52 7.93
CA PHE A 109 -17.41 -6.23 8.18
C PHE A 109 -18.25 -5.05 7.74
N ASP A 110 -18.17 -3.96 8.52
CA ASP A 110 -18.72 -2.64 8.20
C ASP A 110 -17.82 -1.92 7.19
N VAL A 111 -16.51 -2.14 7.30
CA VAL A 111 -15.48 -1.45 6.53
C VAL A 111 -14.40 -2.43 6.06
N ALA A 112 -13.99 -2.28 4.81
CA ALA A 112 -12.81 -2.96 4.28
C ALA A 112 -11.84 -1.93 3.72
N VAL A 113 -10.53 -2.12 3.97
CA VAL A 113 -9.48 -1.30 3.40
C VAL A 113 -8.42 -2.20 2.77
N CYS A 114 -7.88 -1.73 1.63
CA CYS A 114 -6.79 -2.37 0.94
C CYS A 114 -5.88 -1.28 0.36
N THR A 115 -4.62 -1.26 0.76
CA THR A 115 -3.70 -0.19 0.36
C THR A 115 -2.38 -0.74 -0.14
N GLN A 116 -2.02 -0.44 -1.39
CA GLN A 116 -0.79 -0.87 -2.05
C GLN A 116 -0.65 -2.40 -2.06
N VAL A 117 -1.71 -3.11 -2.48
CA VAL A 117 -1.78 -4.58 -2.50
C VAL A 117 -2.27 -5.12 -3.83
N TYR A 118 -3.34 -4.56 -4.38
CA TYR A 118 -3.93 -5.13 -5.60
C TYR A 118 -3.03 -4.98 -6.82
N GLU A 119 -2.09 -4.05 -6.81
CA GLU A 119 -1.06 -3.94 -7.84
C GLU A 119 -0.15 -5.19 -7.93
N TYR A 120 -0.13 -6.05 -6.89
CA TYR A 120 0.63 -7.32 -6.82
C TYR A 120 -0.22 -8.56 -7.06
N VAL A 121 -1.53 -8.44 -7.13
CA VAL A 121 -2.48 -9.55 -7.15
C VAL A 121 -2.79 -9.96 -8.58
N ASP A 122 -2.62 -11.25 -8.94
CA ASP A 122 -2.83 -11.73 -10.32
C ASP A 122 -4.28 -11.55 -10.79
N ASP A 123 -5.27 -11.93 -9.97
CA ASP A 123 -6.70 -11.86 -10.27
C ASP A 123 -7.40 -10.80 -9.40
N VAL A 124 -7.23 -9.53 -9.77
CA VAL A 124 -7.88 -8.39 -9.08
C VAL A 124 -9.40 -8.51 -9.09
N PRO A 125 -10.08 -8.90 -10.17
CA PRO A 125 -11.52 -9.13 -10.15
C PRO A 125 -11.97 -10.11 -9.05
N ALA A 126 -11.31 -11.25 -8.91
CA ALA A 126 -11.64 -12.21 -7.85
C ALA A 126 -11.40 -11.64 -6.45
N ALA A 127 -10.31 -10.91 -6.24
CA ALA A 127 -10.01 -10.28 -4.97
C ALA A 127 -11.01 -9.17 -4.60
N LEU A 128 -11.51 -8.40 -5.56
CA LEU A 128 -12.54 -7.40 -5.32
C LEU A 128 -13.92 -8.00 -5.05
N LEU A 129 -14.26 -9.13 -5.70
CA LEU A 129 -15.47 -9.89 -5.36
C LEU A 129 -15.43 -10.40 -3.93
N GLU A 130 -14.26 -10.86 -3.48
CA GLU A 130 -14.05 -11.35 -2.12
C GLU A 130 -14.11 -10.22 -1.08
N LEU A 131 -13.55 -9.04 -1.39
CA LEU A 131 -13.74 -7.83 -0.61
C LEU A 131 -15.22 -7.46 -0.49
N GLY A 132 -15.94 -7.48 -1.61
CA GLY A 132 -17.39 -7.26 -1.64
C GLY A 132 -18.18 -8.29 -0.84
N ARG A 133 -17.78 -9.58 -0.87
CA ARG A 133 -18.43 -10.66 -0.14
C ARG A 133 -18.40 -10.43 1.37
N VAL A 134 -17.23 -10.08 1.91
CA VAL A 134 -17.05 -9.90 3.36
C VAL A 134 -17.66 -8.62 3.89
N LEU A 135 -17.93 -7.62 3.04
CA LEU A 135 -18.67 -6.41 3.43
C LEU A 135 -20.15 -6.71 3.60
N ARG A 136 -20.76 -6.18 4.66
CA ARG A 136 -22.21 -6.18 4.83
C ARG A 136 -22.89 -5.23 3.82
N PRO A 137 -24.18 -5.45 3.49
CA PRO A 137 -24.96 -4.44 2.79
C PRO A 137 -24.89 -3.08 3.50
N GLY A 138 -24.67 -2.00 2.77
CA GLY A 138 -24.43 -0.66 3.32
C GLY A 138 -23.02 -0.45 3.91
N GLY A 139 -22.15 -1.45 3.86
CA GLY A 139 -20.73 -1.31 4.23
C GLY A 139 -19.93 -0.53 3.18
N ARG A 140 -18.73 -0.08 3.56
CA ARG A 140 -17.87 0.69 2.67
C ARG A 140 -16.48 0.08 2.52
N ALA A 141 -15.91 0.28 1.33
CA ALA A 141 -14.52 -0.12 1.01
C ALA A 141 -13.69 1.09 0.65
N LEU A 142 -12.42 1.04 1.01
CA LEU A 142 -11.40 1.95 0.50
C LEU A 142 -10.29 1.13 -0.16
N VAL A 143 -9.99 1.45 -1.42
CA VAL A 143 -8.85 0.89 -2.15
C VAL A 143 -7.92 2.04 -2.51
N LEU A 144 -6.63 1.87 -2.23
CA LEU A 144 -5.59 2.83 -2.60
C LEU A 144 -4.43 2.07 -3.24
N ASP A 145 -4.12 2.42 -4.50
CA ASP A 145 -2.96 1.89 -5.22
C ASP A 145 -2.25 2.98 -6.03
N THR A 146 -1.03 2.68 -6.46
CA THR A 146 -0.17 3.60 -7.21
C THR A 146 -0.39 3.44 -8.72
N ASP A 147 -0.45 4.55 -9.46
CA ASP A 147 -0.20 4.55 -10.91
C ASP A 147 1.26 4.96 -11.15
N TRP A 148 2.10 3.99 -11.49
CA TRP A 148 3.53 4.18 -11.59
C TRP A 148 3.97 5.08 -12.75
N ASP A 149 3.14 5.27 -13.79
CA ASP A 149 3.37 6.31 -14.82
C ASP A 149 3.26 7.74 -14.26
N SER A 150 2.71 7.91 -13.07
CA SER A 150 2.61 9.21 -12.43
C SER A 150 3.89 9.68 -11.73
N ILE A 151 4.94 8.85 -11.75
CA ILE A 151 6.22 9.17 -11.13
C ILE A 151 6.98 10.22 -11.94
N VAL A 152 7.39 11.28 -11.26
CA VAL A 152 8.34 12.25 -11.77
C VAL A 152 9.50 12.30 -10.79
N TRP A 153 10.66 11.81 -11.21
CA TRP A 153 11.85 11.75 -10.36
C TRP A 153 13.01 12.42 -11.09
N ALA A 154 13.46 13.56 -10.59
CA ALA A 154 14.57 14.28 -11.20
C ALA A 154 15.87 13.47 -11.08
N SER A 155 16.66 13.45 -12.14
CA SER A 155 17.96 12.77 -12.23
C SER A 155 18.90 13.57 -13.10
N SER A 156 20.20 13.50 -12.85
CA SER A 156 21.22 14.01 -13.75
C SER A 156 21.37 13.18 -15.03
N ASN A 157 20.82 11.94 -15.03
CA ASN A 157 20.87 11.00 -16.15
C ASN A 157 19.50 10.35 -16.38
N ASN A 158 18.67 10.99 -17.23
CA ASN A 158 17.32 10.54 -17.52
C ASN A 158 17.29 9.14 -18.19
N GLU A 159 18.24 8.84 -19.08
CA GLU A 159 18.28 7.52 -19.72
C GLU A 159 18.51 6.39 -18.72
N ARG A 160 19.37 6.59 -17.73
CA ARG A 160 19.53 5.65 -16.61
C ARG A 160 18.28 5.58 -15.75
N MET A 161 17.64 6.72 -15.45
CA MET A 161 16.39 6.77 -14.69
C MET A 161 15.31 5.93 -15.37
N ASP A 162 15.09 6.12 -16.68
CA ASP A 162 14.07 5.41 -17.45
C ASP A 162 14.31 3.89 -17.41
N ARG A 163 15.57 3.43 -17.54
CA ARG A 163 15.90 2.00 -17.45
C ARG A 163 15.65 1.43 -16.05
N VAL A 164 16.03 2.18 -15.00
CA VAL A 164 15.85 1.75 -13.61
C VAL A 164 14.35 1.67 -13.26
N LEU A 165 13.56 2.67 -13.64
CA LEU A 165 12.12 2.65 -13.39
C LEU A 165 11.42 1.53 -14.16
N ALA A 166 11.79 1.28 -15.41
CA ALA A 166 11.25 0.15 -16.19
C ALA A 166 11.63 -1.21 -15.56
N ALA A 167 12.85 -1.36 -15.03
CA ALA A 167 13.27 -2.55 -14.30
C ALA A 167 12.52 -2.69 -12.97
N TRP A 168 12.24 -1.57 -12.31
CA TRP A 168 11.48 -1.56 -11.06
C TRP A 168 10.04 -2.02 -11.26
N GLU A 169 9.38 -1.64 -12.34
CA GLU A 169 8.02 -2.08 -12.64
C GLU A 169 7.86 -3.60 -12.77
N GLU A 170 8.93 -4.34 -13.05
CA GLU A 170 8.87 -5.81 -13.16
C GLU A 170 8.43 -6.52 -11.86
N HIS A 171 8.46 -5.85 -10.70
CA HIS A 171 7.93 -6.41 -9.45
C HIS A 171 6.40 -6.36 -9.35
N LEU A 172 5.73 -5.62 -10.22
CA LEU A 172 4.29 -5.40 -10.23
C LEU A 172 3.58 -6.30 -11.24
N VAL A 173 2.37 -6.70 -10.90
CA VAL A 173 1.45 -7.34 -11.85
C VAL A 173 0.65 -6.27 -12.60
N HIS A 174 0.22 -5.23 -11.89
CA HIS A 174 -0.64 -4.18 -12.43
C HIS A 174 -0.12 -2.77 -12.10
N PRO A 175 0.94 -2.29 -12.78
CA PRO A 175 1.56 -0.98 -12.46
C PRO A 175 0.64 0.22 -12.69
N HIS A 176 -0.48 0.04 -13.40
CA HIS A 176 -1.44 1.11 -13.73
C HIS A 176 -2.86 0.77 -13.26
N LEU A 177 -3.00 -0.04 -12.22
CA LEU A 177 -4.28 -0.53 -11.71
C LEU A 177 -5.32 0.59 -11.45
N PRO A 178 -4.96 1.76 -10.89
CA PRO A 178 -5.93 2.83 -10.61
C PRO A 178 -6.79 3.23 -11.80
N ARG A 179 -6.27 3.14 -13.03
CA ARG A 179 -6.98 3.51 -14.26
C ARG A 179 -8.23 2.66 -14.51
N THR A 180 -8.29 1.46 -13.94
CA THR A 180 -9.37 0.49 -14.15
C THR A 180 -10.22 0.24 -12.90
N LEU A 181 -9.79 0.69 -11.71
CA LEU A 181 -10.43 0.39 -10.43
C LEU A 181 -11.90 0.80 -10.36
N THR A 182 -12.30 1.94 -10.95
CA THR A 182 -13.72 2.34 -10.96
C THR A 182 -14.61 1.28 -11.61
N ARG A 183 -14.18 0.73 -12.75
CA ARG A 183 -14.93 -0.32 -13.45
C ARG A 183 -14.87 -1.63 -12.67
N LEU A 184 -13.70 -2.04 -12.21
CA LEU A 184 -13.50 -3.30 -11.49
C LEU A 184 -14.30 -3.35 -10.18
N LEU A 185 -14.35 -2.24 -9.43
CA LEU A 185 -15.19 -2.12 -8.23
C LEU A 185 -16.67 -2.22 -8.58
N GLY A 186 -17.12 -1.58 -9.67
CA GLY A 186 -18.48 -1.70 -10.18
C GLY A 186 -18.84 -3.13 -10.58
N ASP A 187 -17.95 -3.82 -11.30
CA ASP A 187 -18.11 -5.22 -11.70
C ASP A 187 -18.19 -6.16 -10.46
N ALA A 188 -17.57 -5.78 -9.34
CA ALA A 188 -17.67 -6.47 -8.04
C ALA A 188 -18.90 -6.08 -7.21
N GLY A 189 -19.82 -5.28 -7.76
CA GLY A 189 -21.06 -4.85 -7.07
C GLY A 189 -20.87 -3.73 -6.06
N LEU A 190 -19.82 -2.93 -6.20
CA LEU A 190 -19.51 -1.81 -5.31
C LEU A 190 -19.66 -0.48 -6.07
N GLU A 191 -20.39 0.47 -5.49
CA GLU A 191 -20.57 1.81 -6.06
C GLU A 191 -19.45 2.74 -5.58
N VAL A 192 -18.61 3.24 -6.50
CA VAL A 192 -17.56 4.21 -6.20
C VAL A 192 -18.20 5.59 -5.96
N THR A 193 -18.05 6.10 -4.75
CA THR A 193 -18.67 7.36 -4.30
C THR A 193 -17.70 8.52 -4.23
N ASP A 194 -16.39 8.25 -4.06
CA ASP A 194 -15.36 9.29 -4.04
C ASP A 194 -14.03 8.78 -4.62
N ARG A 195 -13.25 9.71 -5.16
CA ARG A 195 -11.91 9.48 -5.71
C ARG A 195 -11.00 10.63 -5.31
N GLN A 196 -9.83 10.30 -4.77
CA GLN A 196 -8.86 11.30 -4.35
C GLN A 196 -7.47 10.94 -4.87
N ILE A 197 -6.67 11.97 -5.16
CA ILE A 197 -5.23 11.82 -5.39
C ILE A 197 -4.55 12.01 -4.04
N VAL A 198 -3.71 11.06 -3.66
CA VAL A 198 -2.87 11.11 -2.47
C VAL A 198 -1.42 11.21 -2.94
N PRO A 199 -0.88 12.43 -3.08
CA PRO A 199 0.45 12.62 -3.60
C PRO A 199 1.51 12.27 -2.56
N LEU A 200 2.62 11.70 -3.01
CA LEU A 200 3.91 11.71 -2.33
C LEU A 200 4.78 12.74 -3.02
N PHE A 201 5.23 13.73 -2.27
CA PHE A 201 6.01 14.82 -2.81
C PHE A 201 7.21 15.11 -1.91
N ASN A 202 8.41 14.90 -2.46
CA ASN A 202 9.66 15.15 -1.77
C ASN A 202 10.49 16.14 -2.60
N ALA A 203 10.72 17.34 -2.07
CA ALA A 203 11.53 18.39 -2.66
C ALA A 203 12.73 18.68 -1.74
N GLY A 204 13.94 18.56 -2.28
CA GLY A 204 15.16 18.47 -1.49
C GLY A 204 15.37 17.05 -0.92
N TYR A 205 16.62 16.58 -0.91
CA TYR A 205 16.95 15.28 -0.34
C TYR A 205 16.82 15.30 1.18
N ASP A 206 15.93 14.45 1.69
CA ASP A 206 15.78 14.17 3.12
C ASP A 206 15.77 12.64 3.30
N PRO A 207 16.70 12.05 4.08
CA PRO A 207 16.74 10.62 4.30
C PRO A 207 15.50 10.08 5.03
N ASN A 208 14.69 10.94 5.65
CA ASN A 208 13.45 10.58 6.35
C ASN A 208 12.21 10.79 5.49
N THR A 209 12.24 10.35 4.23
CA THR A 209 11.12 10.39 3.28
C THR A 209 10.91 9.03 2.63
N TYR A 210 9.70 8.81 2.12
CA TYR A 210 9.37 7.60 1.34
C TYR A 210 10.39 7.37 0.22
N SER A 211 10.64 8.39 -0.60
CA SER A 211 11.51 8.25 -1.77
C SER A 211 12.95 7.93 -1.42
N ALA A 212 13.50 8.52 -0.35
CA ALA A 212 14.84 8.20 0.12
C ALA A 212 14.94 6.72 0.58
N GLY A 213 13.92 6.22 1.27
CA GLY A 213 13.84 4.81 1.66
C GLY A 213 13.72 3.85 0.47
N MET A 214 13.10 4.30 -0.62
CA MET A 214 12.96 3.53 -1.86
C MET A 214 14.27 3.37 -2.63
N LEU A 215 15.25 4.27 -2.46
CA LEU A 215 16.52 4.19 -3.21
C LEU A 215 17.24 2.86 -2.98
N GLU A 216 17.38 2.45 -1.72
CA GLU A 216 18.04 1.19 -1.38
C GLU A 216 17.23 -0.03 -1.87
N LEU A 217 15.91 0.02 -1.73
CA LEU A 217 15.02 -1.07 -2.14
C LEU A 217 15.10 -1.28 -3.67
N ILE A 218 14.97 -0.20 -4.45
CA ILE A 218 15.07 -0.24 -5.90
C ILE A 218 16.46 -0.67 -6.34
N ALA A 219 17.53 -0.07 -5.80
CA ALA A 219 18.90 -0.42 -6.17
C ALA A 219 19.26 -1.88 -5.87
N THR A 220 18.61 -2.50 -4.89
CA THR A 220 18.76 -3.94 -4.58
C THR A 220 17.97 -4.83 -5.54
N PHE A 221 16.83 -4.37 -6.02
CA PHE A 221 15.91 -5.17 -6.86
C PHE A 221 16.28 -5.16 -8.34
N VAL A 222 16.68 -4.00 -8.90
CA VAL A 222 16.82 -3.81 -10.36
C VAL A 222 18.04 -4.44 -11.04
N PRO A 223 19.14 -4.86 -10.37
CA PRO A 223 20.22 -5.57 -11.04
C PRO A 223 19.73 -6.78 -11.82
N ASP A 224 20.31 -7.00 -13.02
CA ASP A 224 19.97 -8.05 -14.00
C ASP A 224 18.57 -7.94 -14.61
N ARG A 225 17.85 -6.83 -14.39
CA ARG A 225 16.54 -6.52 -14.99
C ARG A 225 16.67 -5.35 -15.97
N ASN A 226 15.96 -5.42 -17.09
CA ASN A 226 15.97 -4.39 -18.15
C ASN A 226 17.39 -3.90 -18.51
N GLY A 227 18.41 -4.77 -18.42
CA GLY A 227 19.80 -4.46 -18.71
C GLY A 227 20.50 -3.56 -17.68
N VAL A 228 19.90 -3.35 -16.50
CA VAL A 228 20.51 -2.59 -15.40
C VAL A 228 21.54 -3.47 -14.70
N SER A 229 22.79 -3.00 -14.61
CA SER A 229 23.84 -3.65 -13.84
C SER A 229 23.84 -3.16 -12.38
N GLU A 230 24.46 -3.92 -11.47
CA GLU A 230 24.65 -3.53 -10.07
C GLU A 230 25.36 -2.16 -9.94
N ALA A 231 26.37 -1.91 -10.81
CA ALA A 231 27.07 -0.64 -10.84
C ALA A 231 26.17 0.52 -11.27
N GLU A 232 25.26 0.31 -12.23
CA GLU A 232 24.29 1.33 -12.66
C GLU A 232 23.23 1.59 -11.59
N ALA A 233 22.74 0.56 -10.92
CA ALA A 233 21.79 0.71 -9.80
C ALA A 233 22.39 1.53 -8.65
N THR A 234 23.65 1.23 -8.30
CA THR A 234 24.41 1.99 -7.30
C THR A 234 24.62 3.44 -7.72
N ALA A 235 25.07 3.66 -8.97
CA ALA A 235 25.30 5.01 -9.51
C ALA A 235 24.00 5.81 -9.63
N TRP A 236 22.86 5.16 -9.87
CA TRP A 236 21.56 5.79 -9.87
C TRP A 236 21.16 6.30 -8.47
N ALA A 237 21.28 5.45 -7.44
CA ALA A 237 20.95 5.84 -6.07
C ALA A 237 21.85 6.96 -5.54
N GLN A 238 23.16 6.90 -5.89
CA GLN A 238 24.12 7.92 -5.52
C GLN A 238 23.83 9.25 -6.21
N ASP A 239 23.55 9.27 -7.52
CA ASP A 239 23.15 10.46 -8.29
C ASP A 239 21.99 11.18 -7.62
N LEU A 240 20.93 10.45 -7.26
CA LEU A 240 19.75 11.05 -6.62
C LEU A 240 20.07 11.64 -5.25
N THR A 241 20.89 10.97 -4.46
CA THR A 241 21.34 11.48 -3.16
C THR A 241 22.17 12.77 -3.31
N GLU A 242 23.04 12.82 -4.32
CA GLU A 242 23.90 13.96 -4.61
C GLU A 242 23.18 15.19 -5.16
N LEU A 243 21.94 15.05 -5.65
CA LEU A 243 21.10 16.20 -6.05
C LEU A 243 20.84 17.16 -4.88
N GLY A 244 20.89 16.68 -3.63
CA GLY A 244 20.75 17.52 -2.44
C GLY A 244 19.52 18.41 -2.49
N PRO A 245 19.65 19.75 -2.48
CA PRO A 245 18.52 20.67 -2.54
C PRO A 245 17.74 20.63 -3.87
N ASN A 246 18.31 20.05 -4.94
CA ASN A 246 17.66 19.88 -6.23
C ASN A 246 16.95 18.53 -6.38
N TYR A 247 16.96 17.70 -5.36
CA TYR A 247 16.20 16.46 -5.35
C TYR A 247 14.71 16.74 -5.51
N PHE A 248 14.06 15.94 -6.35
CA PHE A 248 12.64 16.11 -6.61
C PHE A 248 12.01 14.77 -6.93
N LEU A 249 11.01 14.39 -6.16
CA LEU A 249 10.10 13.29 -6.47
C LEU A 249 8.66 13.75 -6.33
N SER A 250 7.83 13.38 -7.29
CA SER A 250 6.36 13.40 -7.20
C SER A 250 5.83 12.06 -7.68
N LEU A 251 4.95 11.44 -6.89
CA LEU A 251 4.30 10.17 -7.21
C LEU A 251 2.86 10.24 -6.72
N ASN A 252 1.90 9.80 -7.52
CA ASN A 252 0.50 9.82 -7.13
C ASN A 252 -0.01 8.43 -6.79
N ARG A 253 -0.64 8.32 -5.64
CA ARG A 253 -1.52 7.22 -5.26
C ARG A 253 -2.96 7.66 -5.43
N TYR A 254 -3.82 6.72 -5.75
CA TYR A 254 -5.22 7.00 -6.05
C TYR A 254 -6.11 6.22 -5.09
N LEU A 255 -6.90 6.96 -4.33
CA LEU A 255 -7.85 6.45 -3.37
C LEU A 255 -9.23 6.37 -4.02
N PHE A 256 -9.88 5.22 -3.87
CA PHE A 256 -11.26 4.98 -4.27
C PHE A 256 -12.07 4.58 -3.04
N LEU A 257 -13.08 5.37 -2.70
CA LEU A 257 -14.06 5.02 -1.71
C LEU A 257 -15.30 4.47 -2.41
N ALA A 258 -15.77 3.31 -1.98
CA ALA A 258 -16.90 2.64 -2.57
C ALA A 258 -17.86 2.11 -1.49
N HIS A 259 -19.12 1.93 -1.82
CA HIS A 259 -20.14 1.37 -0.95
C HIS A 259 -20.74 0.11 -1.55
N LYS A 260 -21.05 -0.86 -0.70
CA LYS A 260 -21.88 -2.01 -1.07
C LYS A 260 -23.35 -1.59 -0.95
N PRO A 261 -24.15 -1.66 -2.02
CA PRO A 261 -25.58 -1.37 -1.97
C PRO A 261 -26.31 -2.18 -0.88
N THR A 262 -27.41 -1.60 -0.36
CA THR A 262 -28.25 -2.24 0.67
C THR A 262 -29.18 -3.30 0.09
#